data_49b0ce9a35b93ce69c0f2392746ea56b
#
_entry.id   49b0ce9a35b93ce69c0f2392746ea56b
#
_cell.length_a   1.000
_cell.length_b   1.000
_cell.length_c   1.000
_cell.angle_alpha   90.00
_cell.angle_beta   90.00
_cell.angle_gamma   90.00
#
_symmetry.space_group_name_H-M   'P 1'
#
loop_
_entity.id
_entity.type
_entity.pdbx_description
1 polymer ?
#
loop_
_entity_poly.entity_id
_entity_poly.type
_entity_poly.pdbx_seq_one_letter_code
_entity_poly.pdbx_strand_id
1 'polypeptide(L)'
;MEQRSQRGERRPPVHVTPHRWKALALLAGVTTIAVTVQTPATAEVTATSTPYDDTYYKDAIGKTGDPLKNALHTIISTDVTKLSYDEVWDALKKTDEDPDNSANVILLYTGTSQSKDAGGSGPDQWNREHVWAKSHGDFGTATGPGTDVHHLRPANVTVNSIRGNKDFDAGGSEVEGAPGNRTDDDSFEPRDEVKGDVARMVLYMSVRYQGDDDFPDLEVNDKTDNGSQPNLGRLSVLKKWNDEDPPDAFEKHRNDVIFDTVQHNRNPFIDHPEWVGEIWK
;
A
#
# COMPACT_ATOMS: atom_id res chain seq x y z
N MET A 1 13.90 -48.53 -45.31
CA MET A 1 15.07 -49.26 -44.83
C MET A 1 15.87 -48.23 -44.03
N GLU A 2 15.87 -48.23 -42.72
CA GLU A 2 16.38 -49.23 -41.77
C GLU A 2 15.81 -48.91 -40.36
N GLN A 3 15.23 -49.93 -39.75
CA GLN A 3 14.73 -49.91 -38.36
C GLN A 3 15.92 -50.10 -37.41
N ARG A 4 16.04 -49.27 -36.38
CA ARG A 4 16.89 -49.56 -35.22
C ARG A 4 16.05 -49.82 -33.98
N SER A 5 16.11 -51.09 -33.58
CA SER A 5 15.60 -51.69 -32.36
C SER A 5 16.20 -51.05 -31.11
N GLN A 6 15.35 -50.63 -30.15
CA GLN A 6 15.74 -50.28 -28.79
C GLN A 6 15.59 -51.53 -27.91
N ARG A 7 16.70 -52.01 -27.36
CA ARG A 7 16.76 -53.07 -26.32
C ARG A 7 16.42 -52.43 -24.96
N GLY A 8 15.41 -53.00 -24.31
CA GLY A 8 15.14 -52.70 -22.91
C GLY A 8 16.09 -53.37 -21.95
N GLU A 9 16.73 -52.65 -21.10
CA GLU A 9 17.52 -53.19 -19.95
C GLU A 9 16.56 -53.48 -18.79
N ARG A 10 16.59 -54.78 -18.36
CA ARG A 10 15.86 -55.29 -17.18
C ARG A 10 16.75 -55.06 -15.94
N ARG A 11 16.23 -54.44 -14.91
CA ARG A 11 16.82 -54.33 -13.58
C ARG A 11 16.58 -55.63 -12.80
N PRO A 12 17.56 -56.07 -11.96
CA PRO A 12 17.40 -57.28 -11.15
C PRO A 12 16.53 -57.05 -9.91
N PRO A 13 15.96 -58.12 -9.33
CA PRO A 13 15.04 -58.02 -8.20
C PRO A 13 15.79 -57.75 -6.87
N VAL A 14 15.19 -56.90 -6.04
CA VAL A 14 15.67 -56.59 -4.67
C VAL A 14 15.18 -57.66 -3.71
N HIS A 15 16.09 -58.33 -3.04
CA HIS A 15 15.79 -59.29 -1.97
C HIS A 15 15.42 -58.53 -0.68
N VAL A 16 14.21 -58.76 -0.19
CA VAL A 16 13.75 -58.26 1.11
C VAL A 16 13.82 -59.38 2.15
N THR A 17 14.67 -59.23 3.14
CA THR A 17 14.77 -60.15 4.31
C THR A 17 13.72 -59.75 5.37
N PRO A 18 12.98 -60.70 5.98
CA PRO A 18 12.00 -60.40 7.01
C PRO A 18 12.68 -60.25 8.38
N HIS A 19 12.46 -59.10 9.00
CA HIS A 19 12.83 -58.87 10.41
C HIS A 19 11.76 -59.45 11.35
N ARG A 20 12.21 -60.32 12.25
CA ARG A 20 11.42 -60.95 13.31
C ARG A 20 11.09 -59.87 14.37
N TRP A 21 9.84 -59.60 14.61
CA TRP A 21 9.35 -58.78 15.70
C TRP A 21 9.27 -59.60 17.00
N LYS A 22 9.98 -59.17 18.04
CA LYS A 22 9.79 -59.66 19.41
C LYS A 22 8.67 -58.88 20.04
N ALA A 23 7.64 -59.56 20.48
CA ALA A 23 6.54 -58.98 21.25
C ALA A 23 7.06 -58.64 22.66
N LEU A 24 6.94 -57.39 23.02
CA LEU A 24 7.13 -56.89 24.41
C LEU A 24 5.76 -56.54 24.95
N ALA A 25 5.34 -57.22 26.03
CA ALA A 25 4.10 -56.91 26.74
C ALA A 25 4.31 -55.65 27.59
N LEU A 26 3.48 -54.62 27.33
CA LEU A 26 3.44 -53.43 28.18
C LEU A 26 2.21 -53.45 29.10
N LEU A 27 2.48 -53.33 30.38
CA LEU A 27 1.45 -53.07 31.42
C LEU A 27 0.76 -51.73 31.13
N ALA A 28 -0.58 -51.75 31.15
CA ALA A 28 -1.40 -50.58 31.08
C ALA A 28 -1.40 -49.83 32.41
N GLY A 29 -0.64 -48.72 32.48
CA GLY A 29 -0.82 -47.69 33.51
C GLY A 29 -1.80 -46.65 33.01
N VAL A 30 -2.94 -46.51 33.68
CA VAL A 30 -3.93 -45.45 33.41
C VAL A 30 -3.40 -44.12 33.99
N THR A 31 -2.82 -43.28 33.13
CA THR A 31 -2.46 -41.92 33.49
C THR A 31 -3.57 -41.00 33.01
N THR A 32 -4.35 -40.42 33.94
CA THR A 32 -5.30 -39.35 33.64
C THR A 32 -4.54 -38.10 33.22
N ILE A 33 -4.55 -37.77 31.93
CA ILE A 33 -4.04 -36.49 31.41
C ILE A 33 -5.13 -35.44 31.63
N ALA A 34 -4.93 -34.51 32.55
CA ALA A 34 -5.73 -33.31 32.67
C ALA A 34 -5.42 -32.40 31.45
N VAL A 35 -6.36 -32.32 30.52
CA VAL A 35 -6.29 -31.36 29.40
C VAL A 35 -6.63 -29.97 29.96
N THR A 36 -5.62 -29.19 30.24
CA THR A 36 -5.81 -27.74 30.47
C THR A 36 -6.09 -27.08 29.11
N VAL A 37 -7.34 -26.68 28.92
CA VAL A 37 -7.73 -25.82 27.78
C VAL A 37 -7.11 -24.44 28.06
N GLN A 38 -5.97 -24.16 27.40
CA GLN A 38 -5.44 -22.81 27.33
C GLN A 38 -6.32 -22.02 26.34
N THR A 39 -7.07 -21.06 26.86
CA THR A 39 -7.68 -20.01 26.03
C THR A 39 -6.56 -19.25 25.33
N PRO A 40 -6.64 -19.03 24.00
CA PRO A 40 -5.65 -18.19 23.33
C PRO A 40 -5.71 -16.79 23.97
N ALA A 41 -4.57 -16.32 24.46
CA ALA A 41 -4.42 -14.93 24.85
C ALA A 41 -4.66 -14.08 23.59
N THR A 42 -5.71 -13.28 23.58
CA THR A 42 -5.84 -12.18 22.62
C THR A 42 -4.62 -11.30 22.83
N ALA A 43 -3.73 -11.26 21.82
CA ALA A 43 -2.67 -10.27 21.80
C ALA A 43 -3.37 -8.90 21.77
N GLU A 44 -3.31 -8.15 22.86
CA GLU A 44 -3.58 -6.72 22.82
C GLU A 44 -2.56 -6.12 21.85
N VAL A 45 -3.04 -5.62 20.72
CA VAL A 45 -2.25 -4.74 19.85
C VAL A 45 -2.01 -3.49 20.68
N THR A 46 -0.87 -3.43 21.35
CA THR A 46 -0.42 -2.21 22.00
C THR A 46 -0.17 -1.19 20.88
N ALA A 47 -1.04 -0.18 20.80
CA ALA A 47 -0.82 0.96 19.91
C ALA A 47 0.59 1.49 20.15
N THR A 48 1.40 1.54 19.10
CA THR A 48 2.79 2.03 19.17
C THR A 48 2.71 3.55 19.25
N SER A 49 3.02 4.13 20.42
CA SER A 49 3.09 5.59 20.58
C SER A 49 4.15 6.16 19.63
N THR A 50 3.78 7.21 18.89
CA THR A 50 4.68 7.95 18.01
C THR A 50 5.18 9.23 18.68
N PRO A 51 6.30 9.83 18.25
CA PRO A 51 6.80 11.09 18.81
C PRO A 51 5.85 12.28 18.58
N TYR A 52 4.82 12.11 17.74
CA TYR A 52 3.85 13.16 17.39
C TYR A 52 2.56 13.11 18.22
N ASP A 53 2.31 12.06 19.02
CA ASP A 53 1.05 11.83 19.72
C ASP A 53 0.70 12.94 20.73
N ASP A 54 1.68 13.37 21.52
CA ASP A 54 1.49 14.40 22.53
C ASP A 54 1.46 15.83 21.97
N THR A 55 1.72 15.99 20.67
CA THR A 55 1.85 17.30 20.02
C THR A 55 0.91 17.42 18.83
N TYR A 56 1.29 16.84 17.71
CA TYR A 56 0.57 16.97 16.42
C TYR A 56 -0.78 16.26 16.45
N TYR A 57 -0.85 15.04 17.00
CA TYR A 57 -2.07 14.21 17.05
C TYR A 57 -2.84 14.28 18.37
N LYS A 58 -2.47 15.15 19.33
CA LYS A 58 -3.05 15.19 20.68
C LYS A 58 -4.59 15.22 20.69
N ASP A 59 -5.19 15.92 19.72
CA ASP A 59 -6.65 16.07 19.64
C ASP A 59 -7.35 14.89 18.95
N ALA A 60 -6.60 13.93 18.40
CA ALA A 60 -7.10 12.69 17.81
C ALA A 60 -7.00 11.49 18.77
N ILE A 61 -6.05 11.51 19.69
CA ILE A 61 -5.76 10.38 20.60
C ILE A 61 -7.01 9.95 21.38
N GLY A 62 -7.27 8.65 21.37
CA GLY A 62 -8.40 8.01 22.06
C GLY A 62 -9.76 8.18 21.38
N LYS A 63 -9.83 8.78 20.21
CA LYS A 63 -11.04 8.86 19.38
C LYS A 63 -11.14 7.68 18.40
N THR A 64 -12.34 7.39 17.92
CA THR A 64 -12.64 6.35 16.93
C THR A 64 -13.78 6.81 16.02
N GLY A 65 -13.96 6.19 14.84
CA GLY A 65 -15.02 6.51 13.89
C GLY A 65 -14.99 7.96 13.42
N ASP A 66 -16.16 8.53 13.17
CA ASP A 66 -16.30 9.92 12.70
C ASP A 66 -15.61 10.96 13.60
N PRO A 67 -15.66 10.88 14.94
CA PRO A 67 -14.86 11.75 15.81
C PRO A 67 -13.36 11.72 15.55
N LEU A 68 -12.79 10.55 15.19
CA LEU A 68 -11.39 10.43 14.81
C LEU A 68 -11.16 11.02 13.42
N LYS A 69 -11.96 10.64 12.41
CA LYS A 69 -11.88 11.17 11.04
C LYS A 69 -11.89 12.71 11.07
N ASN A 70 -12.84 13.33 11.78
CA ASN A 70 -12.97 14.77 11.86
C ASN A 70 -11.82 15.46 12.61
N ALA A 71 -11.29 14.84 13.66
CA ALA A 71 -10.12 15.38 14.36
C ALA A 71 -8.89 15.34 13.46
N LEU A 72 -8.66 14.23 12.76
CA LEU A 72 -7.56 14.10 11.79
C LEU A 72 -7.69 15.09 10.64
N HIS A 73 -8.90 15.24 10.07
CA HIS A 73 -9.16 16.27 9.04
C HIS A 73 -8.71 17.65 9.51
N THR A 74 -9.13 18.07 10.70
CA THR A 74 -8.74 19.36 11.26
C THR A 74 -7.22 19.51 11.41
N ILE A 75 -6.56 18.47 11.95
CA ILE A 75 -5.12 18.47 12.19
C ILE A 75 -4.34 18.57 10.87
N ILE A 76 -4.65 17.69 9.90
CA ILE A 76 -3.90 17.62 8.64
C ILE A 76 -4.25 18.71 7.63
N SER A 77 -5.27 19.53 7.94
CA SER A 77 -5.70 20.66 7.12
C SER A 77 -5.23 22.01 7.66
N THR A 78 -4.68 22.04 8.88
CA THR A 78 -4.22 23.25 9.54
C THR A 78 -2.78 23.58 9.16
N ASP A 79 -2.50 24.85 8.85
CA ASP A 79 -1.16 25.40 8.55
C ASP A 79 -0.42 24.68 7.40
N VAL A 80 -1.15 24.16 6.44
CA VAL A 80 -0.58 23.42 5.29
C VAL A 80 -0.06 24.38 4.24
N THR A 81 1.20 24.21 3.83
CA THR A 81 1.76 24.86 2.65
C THR A 81 1.24 24.18 1.39
N LYS A 82 0.47 24.91 0.59
CA LYS A 82 -0.07 24.43 -0.69
C LYS A 82 0.91 24.72 -1.83
N LEU A 83 1.25 23.71 -2.61
CA LEU A 83 2.15 23.82 -3.75
C LEU A 83 1.41 24.21 -5.02
N SER A 84 2.10 24.87 -5.96
CA SER A 84 1.72 24.88 -7.37
C SER A 84 2.07 23.55 -8.03
N TYR A 85 1.43 23.25 -9.17
CA TYR A 85 1.71 21.99 -9.88
C TYR A 85 3.16 21.87 -10.34
N ASP A 86 3.82 22.98 -10.67
CA ASP A 86 5.24 22.97 -11.05
C ASP A 86 6.18 22.71 -9.87
N GLU A 87 5.86 23.21 -8.67
CA GLU A 87 6.64 22.93 -7.47
C GLU A 87 6.60 21.46 -7.04
N VAL A 88 5.57 20.73 -7.46
CA VAL A 88 5.48 19.28 -7.19
C VAL A 88 6.67 18.50 -7.79
N TRP A 89 7.25 18.92 -8.94
CA TRP A 89 8.45 18.28 -9.47
C TRP A 89 9.60 18.27 -8.47
N ASP A 90 9.88 19.42 -7.87
CA ASP A 90 10.98 19.56 -6.92
C ASP A 90 10.65 18.92 -5.57
N ALA A 91 9.38 18.91 -5.18
CA ALA A 91 8.92 18.16 -4.01
C ALA A 91 9.18 16.67 -4.18
N LEU A 92 8.75 16.05 -5.28
CA LEU A 92 8.94 14.62 -5.54
C LEU A 92 10.41 14.21 -5.63
N LYS A 93 11.27 15.07 -6.15
CA LYS A 93 12.74 14.84 -6.15
C LYS A 93 13.35 14.76 -4.74
N LYS A 94 12.67 15.31 -3.73
CA LYS A 94 13.06 15.24 -2.33
C LYS A 94 12.38 14.08 -1.59
N THR A 95 11.06 13.99 -1.73
CA THR A 95 10.23 13.04 -0.98
C THR A 95 10.44 11.59 -1.42
N ASP A 96 10.79 11.39 -2.68
CA ASP A 96 10.98 10.08 -3.29
C ASP A 96 12.44 9.83 -3.71
N GLU A 97 13.38 10.55 -3.09
CA GLU A 97 14.82 10.36 -3.31
C GLU A 97 15.22 8.91 -3.00
N ASP A 98 16.01 8.34 -3.91
CA ASP A 98 16.57 7.00 -3.71
C ASP A 98 17.60 7.05 -2.58
N PRO A 99 17.42 6.31 -1.47
CA PRO A 99 18.32 6.31 -0.34
C PRO A 99 19.74 5.82 -0.68
N ASP A 100 19.89 5.03 -1.75
CA ASP A 100 21.17 4.51 -2.21
C ASP A 100 21.81 5.40 -3.29
N ASN A 101 21.06 6.33 -3.90
CA ASN A 101 21.55 7.23 -4.95
C ASN A 101 20.76 8.55 -4.98
N SER A 102 21.24 9.57 -4.29
CA SER A 102 20.58 10.88 -4.18
C SER A 102 20.40 11.64 -5.51
N ALA A 103 20.97 11.19 -6.63
CA ALA A 103 20.68 11.72 -7.96
C ALA A 103 19.40 11.16 -8.58
N ASN A 104 18.79 10.16 -7.96
CA ASN A 104 17.62 9.43 -8.47
C ASN A 104 16.40 9.59 -7.56
N VAL A 105 15.24 9.20 -8.09
CA VAL A 105 13.99 8.95 -7.38
C VAL A 105 13.60 7.49 -7.52
N ILE A 106 12.84 6.96 -6.57
CA ILE A 106 12.22 5.62 -6.66
C ILE A 106 10.82 5.76 -7.26
N LEU A 107 10.57 5.05 -8.35
CA LEU A 107 9.27 5.07 -9.03
C LEU A 107 8.27 4.14 -8.34
N LEU A 108 7.08 4.63 -8.04
CA LEU A 108 6.06 3.93 -7.25
C LEU A 108 5.77 2.50 -7.75
N TYR A 109 5.28 2.38 -8.98
CA TYR A 109 4.77 1.11 -9.48
C TYR A 109 5.86 0.13 -9.94
N THR A 110 7.04 0.63 -10.33
CA THR A 110 8.13 -0.24 -10.81
C THR A 110 9.19 -0.51 -9.75
N GLY A 111 9.28 0.31 -8.70
CA GLY A 111 10.39 0.27 -7.74
C GLY A 111 11.74 0.67 -8.36
N THR A 112 11.74 1.16 -9.58
CA THR A 112 12.97 1.49 -10.31
C THR A 112 13.58 2.79 -9.78
N SER A 113 14.88 2.77 -9.51
CA SER A 113 15.69 3.96 -9.29
C SER A 113 15.96 4.66 -10.63
N GLN A 114 15.50 5.90 -10.78
CA GLN A 114 15.63 6.65 -12.03
C GLN A 114 16.09 8.08 -11.77
N SER A 115 16.93 8.63 -12.68
CA SER A 115 17.46 10.00 -12.55
C SER A 115 16.37 11.03 -12.30
N LYS A 116 16.59 11.93 -11.35
CA LYS A 116 15.74 13.10 -11.09
C LYS A 116 15.54 13.97 -12.34
N ASP A 117 16.52 13.98 -13.25
CA ASP A 117 16.48 14.74 -14.52
C ASP A 117 15.68 14.03 -15.64
N ALA A 118 15.28 12.78 -15.42
CA ALA A 118 14.45 12.03 -16.37
C ALA A 118 12.95 12.29 -16.21
N GLY A 119 12.55 13.34 -15.50
CA GLY A 119 11.16 13.79 -15.42
C GLY A 119 10.66 14.32 -16.76
N GLY A 120 9.46 13.90 -17.19
CA GLY A 120 8.91 14.34 -18.48
C GLY A 120 7.65 13.59 -18.92
N SER A 121 7.44 13.49 -20.24
CA SER A 121 6.26 12.86 -20.84
C SER A 121 6.59 11.72 -21.82
N GLY A 122 7.86 11.41 -22.04
CA GLY A 122 8.29 10.27 -22.87
C GLY A 122 8.07 8.93 -22.17
N PRO A 123 7.93 7.83 -22.91
CA PRO A 123 7.57 6.51 -22.35
C PRO A 123 8.57 5.97 -21.34
N ASP A 124 9.85 6.31 -21.50
CA ASP A 124 10.93 5.87 -20.60
C ASP A 124 11.24 6.90 -19.51
N GLN A 125 10.45 7.97 -19.41
CA GLN A 125 10.56 9.00 -18.38
C GLN A 125 9.62 8.71 -17.22
N TRP A 126 9.77 9.48 -16.13
CA TRP A 126 8.82 9.49 -15.05
C TRP A 126 8.01 10.79 -15.02
N ASN A 127 6.79 10.71 -14.52
CA ASN A 127 5.92 11.87 -14.31
C ASN A 127 5.24 11.82 -12.95
N ARG A 128 4.40 12.83 -12.68
CA ARG A 128 3.63 12.98 -11.44
C ARG A 128 2.38 12.11 -11.53
N GLU A 129 2.42 10.96 -10.88
CA GLU A 129 1.25 10.11 -10.68
C GLU A 129 0.32 10.72 -9.63
N HIS A 130 -0.96 10.83 -9.95
CA HIS A 130 -2.02 11.11 -8.99
C HIS A 130 -2.62 9.77 -8.51
N VAL A 131 -2.19 9.26 -7.36
CA VAL A 131 -2.70 8.00 -6.81
C VAL A 131 -4.21 8.08 -6.60
N TRP A 132 -4.75 9.16 -6.05
CA TRP A 132 -6.15 9.51 -6.24
C TRP A 132 -6.28 10.14 -7.63
N ALA A 133 -6.88 9.42 -8.57
CA ALA A 133 -7.00 9.91 -9.94
C ALA A 133 -7.76 11.24 -9.99
N LYS A 134 -7.14 12.27 -10.58
CA LYS A 134 -7.68 13.64 -10.60
C LYS A 134 -9.02 13.78 -11.32
N SER A 135 -9.42 12.80 -12.13
CA SER A 135 -10.75 12.72 -12.73
C SER A 135 -11.83 12.25 -11.75
N HIS A 136 -11.46 11.58 -10.65
CA HIS A 136 -12.38 11.23 -9.58
C HIS A 136 -12.59 12.46 -8.67
N GLY A 137 -13.63 13.21 -8.96
CA GLY A 137 -13.93 14.51 -8.36
C GLY A 137 -13.54 15.71 -9.24
N ASP A 138 -12.92 15.47 -10.41
CA ASP A 138 -12.60 16.47 -11.46
C ASP A 138 -11.83 17.71 -10.93
N PHE A 139 -10.92 17.51 -9.97
CA PHE A 139 -10.14 18.60 -9.37
C PHE A 139 -8.92 19.02 -10.20
N GLY A 140 -8.56 18.27 -11.23
CA GLY A 140 -7.47 18.61 -12.15
C GLY A 140 -6.10 18.71 -11.48
N THR A 141 -5.37 19.79 -11.81
CA THR A 141 -4.02 20.08 -11.28
C THR A 141 -3.98 21.42 -10.53
N ALA A 142 -5.13 21.95 -10.13
CA ALA A 142 -5.20 23.15 -9.33
C ALA A 142 -4.60 22.92 -7.92
N THR A 143 -4.08 23.99 -7.34
CA THR A 143 -3.57 23.99 -5.96
C THR A 143 -4.61 23.43 -4.98
N GLY A 144 -4.22 22.43 -4.21
CA GLY A 144 -5.10 21.66 -3.35
C GLY A 144 -4.96 20.16 -3.63
N PRO A 145 -6.07 19.40 -3.86
CA PRO A 145 -5.97 17.96 -4.12
C PRO A 145 -5.13 17.62 -5.36
N GLY A 146 -5.08 18.52 -6.36
CA GLY A 146 -4.25 18.33 -7.56
C GLY A 146 -2.75 18.50 -7.36
N THR A 147 -2.32 18.96 -6.18
CA THR A 147 -0.90 19.26 -5.88
C THR A 147 -0.44 18.75 -4.52
N ASP A 148 -1.28 17.96 -3.84
CA ASP A 148 -0.96 17.38 -2.54
C ASP A 148 0.04 16.23 -2.70
N VAL A 149 1.26 16.41 -2.18
CA VAL A 149 2.34 15.43 -2.37
C VAL A 149 2.14 14.17 -1.54
N HIS A 150 1.20 14.14 -0.59
CA HIS A 150 0.89 12.89 0.10
C HIS A 150 0.33 11.81 -0.81
N HIS A 151 -0.30 12.18 -1.95
CA HIS A 151 -0.77 11.22 -2.94
C HIS A 151 -0.11 11.37 -4.32
N LEU A 152 0.79 12.34 -4.50
CA LEU A 152 1.57 12.49 -5.71
C LEU A 152 2.88 11.70 -5.60
N ARG A 153 3.19 10.88 -6.59
CA ARG A 153 4.39 10.05 -6.63
C ARG A 153 5.06 10.08 -8.01
N PRO A 154 6.40 9.95 -8.10
CA PRO A 154 7.03 9.67 -9.39
C PRO A 154 6.62 8.28 -9.88
N ALA A 155 6.16 8.18 -11.11
CA ALA A 155 5.83 6.92 -11.76
C ALA A 155 6.32 6.89 -13.22
N ASN A 156 6.69 5.72 -13.72
CA ASN A 156 6.99 5.56 -15.16
C ASN A 156 5.78 5.97 -16.00
N VAL A 157 6.01 6.78 -17.03
CA VAL A 157 4.95 7.37 -17.87
C VAL A 157 4.04 6.31 -18.49
N THR A 158 4.63 5.22 -18.97
CA THR A 158 3.86 4.12 -19.58
C THR A 158 2.98 3.41 -18.55
N VAL A 159 3.52 3.09 -17.38
CA VAL A 159 2.78 2.42 -16.32
C VAL A 159 1.69 3.32 -15.75
N ASN A 160 1.98 4.61 -15.55
CA ASN A 160 0.98 5.61 -15.16
C ASN A 160 -0.16 5.70 -16.19
N SER A 161 0.16 5.64 -17.48
CA SER A 161 -0.86 5.63 -18.54
C SER A 161 -1.72 4.36 -18.54
N ILE A 162 -1.14 3.19 -18.20
CA ILE A 162 -1.87 1.92 -18.05
C ILE A 162 -2.79 1.97 -16.83
N ARG A 163 -2.31 2.48 -15.69
CA ARG A 163 -3.13 2.70 -14.51
C ARG A 163 -4.29 3.66 -14.84
N GLY A 164 -4.02 4.74 -15.55
CA GLY A 164 -5.05 5.69 -16.01
C GLY A 164 -5.79 6.32 -14.83
N ASN A 165 -7.12 6.17 -14.83
CA ASN A 165 -7.99 6.63 -13.75
C ASN A 165 -8.77 5.48 -13.08
N LYS A 166 -8.24 4.27 -13.19
CA LYS A 166 -8.90 3.09 -12.60
C LYS A 166 -8.89 3.16 -11.08
N ASP A 167 -9.91 2.55 -10.49
CA ASP A 167 -9.95 2.29 -9.05
C ASP A 167 -8.86 1.27 -8.64
N PHE A 168 -8.67 1.06 -7.36
CA PHE A 168 -7.76 0.05 -6.83
C PHE A 168 -8.54 -1.17 -6.34
N ASP A 169 -8.21 -2.34 -6.87
CA ASP A 169 -8.74 -3.65 -6.45
C ASP A 169 -7.68 -4.72 -6.71
N ALA A 170 -7.88 -5.89 -6.12
CA ALA A 170 -7.01 -7.05 -6.33
C ALA A 170 -7.44 -7.84 -7.58
N GLY A 171 -6.49 -8.24 -8.41
CA GLY A 171 -6.73 -9.10 -9.57
C GLY A 171 -6.30 -8.53 -10.92
N GLY A 172 -6.90 -9.04 -11.98
CA GLY A 172 -6.52 -8.68 -13.35
C GLY A 172 -5.30 -9.45 -13.89
N SER A 173 -4.74 -8.97 -14.99
CA SER A 173 -3.56 -9.53 -15.65
C SER A 173 -2.31 -8.71 -15.31
N GLU A 174 -1.14 -9.35 -15.32
CA GLU A 174 0.14 -8.67 -15.08
C GLU A 174 0.37 -7.55 -16.10
N VAL A 175 0.86 -6.41 -15.60
CA VAL A 175 1.20 -5.24 -16.43
C VAL A 175 2.53 -5.46 -17.12
N GLU A 176 2.55 -5.42 -18.45
CA GLU A 176 3.78 -5.56 -19.24
C GLU A 176 4.78 -4.44 -18.89
N GLY A 177 6.01 -4.83 -18.60
CA GLY A 177 7.09 -3.90 -18.21
C GLY A 177 7.04 -3.40 -16.76
N ALA A 178 6.06 -3.85 -15.97
CA ALA A 178 5.95 -3.50 -14.55
C ALA A 178 5.53 -4.73 -13.72
N PRO A 179 6.42 -5.74 -13.59
CA PRO A 179 6.08 -6.99 -12.92
C PRO A 179 5.59 -6.76 -11.48
N GLY A 180 4.66 -7.61 -11.05
CA GLY A 180 4.00 -7.50 -9.76
C GLY A 180 2.78 -6.60 -9.75
N ASN A 181 2.64 -5.69 -10.71
CA ASN A 181 1.40 -4.92 -10.90
C ASN A 181 0.43 -5.67 -11.79
N ARG A 182 -0.86 -5.54 -11.53
CA ARG A 182 -1.93 -6.18 -12.30
C ARG A 182 -3.00 -5.16 -12.65
N THR A 183 -3.72 -5.41 -13.74
CA THR A 183 -4.83 -4.54 -14.17
C THR A 183 -5.86 -5.33 -14.96
N ASP A 184 -7.08 -4.85 -14.90
CA ASP A 184 -8.19 -5.25 -15.76
C ASP A 184 -8.89 -4.02 -16.35
N ASP A 185 -10.17 -4.12 -16.69
CA ASP A 185 -10.88 -3.03 -17.38
C ASP A 185 -11.14 -1.83 -16.47
N ASP A 186 -11.35 -2.02 -15.17
CA ASP A 186 -11.80 -0.99 -14.23
C ASP A 186 -10.92 -0.83 -12.98
N SER A 187 -9.94 -1.72 -12.77
CA SER A 187 -9.08 -1.66 -11.59
C SER A 187 -7.58 -1.83 -11.86
N PHE A 188 -6.78 -1.45 -10.87
CA PHE A 188 -5.34 -1.61 -10.84
C PHE A 188 -4.90 -2.14 -9.47
N GLU A 189 -4.11 -3.20 -9.49
CA GLU A 189 -3.45 -3.77 -8.31
C GLU A 189 -1.96 -3.42 -8.37
N PRO A 190 -1.42 -2.59 -7.46
CA PRO A 190 0.00 -2.31 -7.41
C PRO A 190 0.79 -3.54 -6.90
N ARG A 191 2.10 -3.55 -7.14
CA ARG A 191 3.02 -4.57 -6.61
C ARG A 191 2.95 -4.63 -5.08
N ASP A 192 3.25 -5.80 -4.51
CA ASP A 192 3.04 -6.09 -3.09
C ASP A 192 3.75 -5.10 -2.14
N GLU A 193 4.94 -4.60 -2.52
CA GLU A 193 5.77 -3.72 -1.69
C GLU A 193 5.25 -2.27 -1.58
N VAL A 194 4.17 -1.91 -2.26
CA VAL A 194 3.58 -0.56 -2.21
C VAL A 194 2.05 -0.57 -2.13
N LYS A 195 1.45 -1.71 -1.87
CA LYS A 195 0.00 -1.81 -1.67
C LYS A 195 -0.47 -0.97 -0.49
N GLY A 196 0.24 -1.08 0.62
CA GLY A 196 -0.02 -0.31 1.83
C GLY A 196 0.19 1.19 1.60
N ASP A 197 1.30 1.58 0.92
CA ASP A 197 1.55 2.98 0.55
C ASP A 197 0.36 3.57 -0.21
N VAL A 198 -0.08 2.88 -1.27
CA VAL A 198 -1.22 3.31 -2.10
C VAL A 198 -2.50 3.41 -1.26
N ALA A 199 -2.77 2.42 -0.42
CA ALA A 199 -3.94 2.44 0.46
C ALA A 199 -3.92 3.66 1.39
N ARG A 200 -2.81 3.90 2.09
CA ARG A 200 -2.65 5.03 3.01
C ARG A 200 -2.72 6.39 2.32
N MET A 201 -2.26 6.50 1.07
CA MET A 201 -2.41 7.71 0.25
C MET A 201 -3.88 7.98 -0.09
N VAL A 202 -4.62 6.96 -0.52
CA VAL A 202 -6.05 7.08 -0.85
C VAL A 202 -6.87 7.43 0.39
N LEU A 203 -6.61 6.74 1.51
CA LEU A 203 -7.31 6.98 2.77
C LEU A 203 -7.00 8.38 3.33
N TYR A 204 -5.76 8.87 3.19
CA TYR A 204 -5.40 10.25 3.52
C TYR A 204 -6.25 11.25 2.74
N MET A 205 -6.38 11.10 1.42
CA MET A 205 -7.13 12.01 0.58
C MET A 205 -8.60 12.11 1.01
N SER A 206 -9.23 10.99 1.40
CA SER A 206 -10.62 10.97 1.87
C SER A 206 -10.81 11.58 3.27
N VAL A 207 -9.74 11.77 4.03
CA VAL A 207 -9.78 12.50 5.31
C VAL A 207 -9.42 13.97 5.11
N ARG A 208 -8.46 14.26 4.22
CA ARG A 208 -7.97 15.63 3.97
C ARG A 208 -8.98 16.50 3.24
N TYR A 209 -9.75 15.93 2.31
CA TYR A 209 -10.67 16.66 1.44
C TYR A 209 -12.12 16.23 1.68
N GLN A 210 -12.80 16.95 2.59
CA GLN A 210 -14.19 16.68 3.01
C GLN A 210 -15.20 17.70 2.46
N GLY A 211 -14.85 18.41 1.38
CA GLY A 211 -15.75 19.35 0.70
C GLY A 211 -15.93 20.69 1.40
N ASP A 212 -15.10 21.02 2.39
CA ASP A 212 -15.18 22.27 3.16
C ASP A 212 -14.19 23.35 2.69
N ASP A 213 -13.37 23.07 1.67
CA ASP A 213 -12.29 23.92 1.15
C ASP A 213 -12.44 24.24 -0.34
N ASP A 214 -13.65 24.31 -0.84
CA ASP A 214 -14.03 24.56 -2.25
C ASP A 214 -13.66 23.41 -3.21
N PHE A 215 -13.21 22.24 -2.69
CA PHE A 215 -12.96 21.04 -3.45
C PHE A 215 -14.04 19.97 -3.22
N PRO A 216 -14.16 18.98 -4.11
CA PRO A 216 -15.08 17.87 -3.90
C PRO A 216 -14.80 17.13 -2.59
N ASP A 217 -15.88 16.66 -1.96
CA ASP A 217 -15.81 15.71 -0.85
C ASP A 217 -15.32 14.36 -1.39
N LEU A 218 -14.07 14.03 -1.11
CA LEU A 218 -13.41 12.81 -1.59
C LEU A 218 -13.69 11.66 -0.63
N GLU A 219 -14.46 10.66 -1.10
CA GLU A 219 -14.84 9.54 -0.26
C GLU A 219 -14.37 8.18 -0.82
N VAL A 220 -13.93 7.29 0.06
CA VAL A 220 -13.67 5.90 -0.30
C VAL A 220 -14.95 5.07 -0.24
N ASN A 221 -15.14 4.17 -1.19
CA ASN A 221 -16.26 3.24 -1.22
C ASN A 221 -15.82 1.82 -1.62
N ASP A 222 -16.73 0.88 -1.65
CA ASP A 222 -16.40 -0.53 -1.96
C ASP A 222 -16.77 -0.90 -3.41
N LYS A 223 -16.45 -0.03 -4.38
CA LYS A 223 -16.74 -0.17 -5.81
C LYS A 223 -15.52 0.15 -6.67
N THR A 224 -15.55 -0.30 -7.94
CA THR A 224 -14.55 -0.04 -8.98
C THR A 224 -15.13 0.64 -10.22
N ASP A 225 -16.38 1.07 -10.19
CA ASP A 225 -17.09 1.74 -11.28
C ASP A 225 -17.43 3.20 -10.96
N ASN A 226 -16.52 3.89 -10.27
CA ASN A 226 -16.76 5.24 -9.74
C ASN A 226 -16.78 6.33 -10.82
N GLY A 227 -16.18 6.10 -11.98
CA GLY A 227 -16.17 7.06 -13.10
C GLY A 227 -15.55 8.40 -12.71
N SER A 228 -16.29 9.51 -12.86
CA SER A 228 -15.84 10.85 -12.46
C SER A 228 -16.39 11.29 -11.09
N GLN A 229 -17.08 10.42 -10.38
CA GLN A 229 -17.56 10.74 -9.04
C GLN A 229 -16.36 10.97 -8.10
N PRO A 230 -16.48 11.77 -7.04
CA PRO A 230 -15.42 12.02 -6.07
C PRO A 230 -15.23 10.81 -5.13
N ASN A 231 -15.19 9.62 -5.71
CA ASN A 231 -15.05 8.35 -5.00
C ASN A 231 -13.89 7.55 -5.56
N LEU A 232 -13.23 6.78 -4.69
CA LEU A 232 -12.23 5.81 -5.10
C LEU A 232 -12.40 4.51 -4.29
N GLY A 233 -12.37 3.39 -4.97
CA GLY A 233 -12.45 2.07 -4.36
C GLY A 233 -11.14 1.31 -4.49
N ARG A 234 -11.08 0.15 -3.88
CA ARG A 234 -12.11 -0.55 -3.09
C ARG A 234 -11.76 -0.50 -1.62
N LEU A 235 -12.58 0.09 -0.79
CA LEU A 235 -12.27 0.29 0.64
C LEU A 235 -11.88 -1.02 1.35
N SER A 236 -12.60 -2.13 1.11
CA SER A 236 -12.27 -3.42 1.73
C SER A 236 -10.87 -3.92 1.35
N VAL A 237 -10.44 -3.67 0.10
CA VAL A 237 -9.11 -4.02 -0.40
C VAL A 237 -8.05 -3.07 0.13
N LEU A 238 -8.31 -1.78 0.16
CA LEU A 238 -7.39 -0.77 0.73
C LEU A 238 -7.11 -1.04 2.22
N LYS A 239 -8.14 -1.40 3.00
CA LYS A 239 -7.97 -1.82 4.41
C LYS A 239 -7.06 -3.04 4.53
N LYS A 240 -7.32 -4.05 3.70
CA LYS A 240 -6.50 -5.27 3.67
C LYS A 240 -5.04 -4.98 3.31
N TRP A 241 -4.79 -4.13 2.31
CA TRP A 241 -3.44 -3.74 1.91
C TRP A 241 -2.70 -2.95 2.98
N ASN A 242 -3.39 -2.06 3.70
CA ASN A 242 -2.80 -1.37 4.85
C ASN A 242 -2.30 -2.34 5.93
N ASP A 243 -3.04 -3.44 6.16
CA ASP A 243 -2.69 -4.45 7.16
C ASP A 243 -1.58 -5.40 6.67
N GLU A 244 -1.55 -5.73 5.37
CA GLU A 244 -0.60 -6.67 4.76
C GLU A 244 0.77 -6.04 4.46
N ASP A 245 0.79 -4.73 4.18
CA ASP A 245 1.98 -3.96 3.86
C ASP A 245 2.09 -2.75 4.82
N PRO A 246 2.60 -2.96 6.04
CA PRO A 246 2.72 -1.91 7.04
C PRO A 246 3.79 -0.87 6.64
N PRO A 247 3.68 0.39 7.14
CA PRO A 247 4.60 1.47 6.79
C PRO A 247 6.07 1.10 6.98
N ASP A 248 6.84 1.13 5.91
CA ASP A 248 8.27 0.85 5.90
C ASP A 248 9.13 2.10 6.23
N ALA A 249 10.44 1.95 6.17
CA ALA A 249 11.36 3.04 6.45
C ALA A 249 11.32 4.16 5.38
N PHE A 250 11.09 3.79 4.11
CA PHE A 250 11.01 4.74 3.01
C PHE A 250 9.75 5.60 3.12
N GLU A 251 8.60 4.97 3.37
CA GLU A 251 7.33 5.67 3.54
C GLU A 251 7.34 6.61 4.77
N LYS A 252 7.90 6.17 5.90
CA LYS A 252 8.09 7.00 7.10
C LYS A 252 8.99 8.19 6.83
N HIS A 253 10.14 7.97 6.20
CA HIS A 253 11.05 9.04 5.82
C HIS A 253 10.36 10.04 4.88
N ARG A 254 9.59 9.55 3.91
CA ARG A 254 8.82 10.39 3.01
C ARG A 254 7.83 11.29 3.76
N ASN A 255 7.10 10.74 4.75
CA ASN A 255 6.18 11.49 5.60
C ASN A 255 6.91 12.58 6.40
N ASP A 256 8.11 12.28 6.93
CA ASP A 256 8.96 13.26 7.64
C ASP A 256 9.43 14.38 6.70
N VAL A 257 9.90 14.06 5.49
CA VAL A 257 10.33 15.06 4.51
C VAL A 257 9.19 15.98 4.09
N ILE A 258 7.97 15.43 3.88
CA ILE A 258 6.79 16.25 3.57
C ILE A 258 6.49 17.21 4.72
N PHE A 259 6.52 16.72 5.95
CA PHE A 259 6.25 17.52 7.14
C PHE A 259 7.32 18.61 7.36
N ASP A 260 8.59 18.23 7.34
CA ASP A 260 9.68 19.12 7.72
C ASP A 260 9.99 20.20 6.65
N THR A 261 9.79 19.87 5.35
CA THR A 261 10.38 20.69 4.27
C THR A 261 9.44 21.04 3.11
N VAL A 262 8.20 20.50 3.08
CA VAL A 262 7.33 20.65 1.91
C VAL A 262 5.95 21.22 2.28
N GLN A 263 5.06 20.41 2.88
CA GLN A 263 3.67 20.80 3.14
C GLN A 263 3.37 21.11 4.60
N HIS A 264 4.22 20.68 5.53
CA HIS A 264 4.08 20.86 6.98
C HIS A 264 2.87 20.14 7.59
N ASN A 265 2.34 19.13 6.91
CA ASN A 265 1.37 18.19 7.45
C ASN A 265 1.85 16.74 7.26
N ARG A 266 1.19 15.79 7.93
CA ARG A 266 1.54 14.37 7.93
C ARG A 266 0.39 13.52 7.42
N ASN A 267 0.71 12.41 6.79
CA ASN A 267 -0.28 11.34 6.58
C ASN A 267 -0.42 10.53 7.89
N PRO A 268 -1.56 10.62 8.59
CA PRO A 268 -1.74 9.97 9.87
C PRO A 268 -1.74 8.45 9.79
N PHE A 269 -2.04 7.88 8.63
CA PHE A 269 -2.09 6.42 8.45
C PHE A 269 -0.70 5.80 8.25
N ILE A 270 0.34 6.63 8.03
CA ILE A 270 1.75 6.19 8.08
C ILE A 270 2.24 6.14 9.54
N ASP A 271 1.84 7.12 10.35
CA ASP A 271 2.22 7.18 11.76
C ASP A 271 1.38 6.22 12.61
N HIS A 272 0.09 6.05 12.27
CA HIS A 272 -0.92 5.25 12.96
C HIS A 272 -1.73 4.40 11.97
N PRO A 273 -1.15 3.35 11.37
CA PRO A 273 -1.87 2.51 10.41
C PRO A 273 -3.11 1.83 11.00
N GLU A 274 -3.15 1.61 12.33
CA GLU A 274 -4.29 1.06 13.05
C GLU A 274 -5.53 1.97 13.00
N TRP A 275 -5.39 3.27 12.81
CA TRP A 275 -6.52 4.20 12.72
C TRP A 275 -7.39 3.97 11.49
N VAL A 276 -6.88 3.28 10.48
CA VAL A 276 -7.69 2.84 9.33
C VAL A 276 -8.85 1.96 9.81
N GLY A 277 -8.57 0.94 10.64
CA GLY A 277 -9.59 0.08 11.23
C GLY A 277 -10.48 0.77 12.26
N GLU A 278 -9.99 1.83 12.91
CA GLU A 278 -10.76 2.62 13.85
C GLU A 278 -11.78 3.55 13.18
N ILE A 279 -11.48 4.05 11.97
CA ILE A 279 -12.36 4.94 11.20
C ILE A 279 -13.35 4.12 10.36
N TRP A 280 -12.86 3.21 9.53
CA TRP A 280 -13.68 2.40 8.62
C TRP A 280 -13.90 0.98 9.18
N LYS A 281 -14.90 0.85 10.03
CA LYS A 281 -15.28 -0.42 10.69
C LYS A 281 -15.93 -1.43 9.73
#